data_5d667cdca639302370ef2eb9a1a7e544
#
_entry.id   5d667cdca639302370ef2eb9a1a7e544
#
_cell.length_a   1.000
_cell.length_b   1.000
_cell.length_c   1.000
_cell.angle_alpha   90.00
_cell.angle_beta   90.00
_cell.angle_gamma   90.00
#
_symmetry.space_group_name_H-M   'P 1'
#
loop_
_entity.id
_entity.type
_entity.pdbx_description
1 polymer ?
#
loop_
_entity_poly.entity_id
_entity_poly.type
_entity_poly.pdbx_seq_one_letter_code
_entity_poly.pdbx_strand_id
1 'polypeptide(L)'
;MAEPSKWLQSFDAGYFDEKGQWAGGSEIMHLASHKGKLYAANGYWLDARWVIPPDGQKQSAQVLRLDQANGKWQVDLDLGKVNDLGLEYMKGNILKSVTFTRDGQGRLLKRPAQLLVMAAGANFERGGAVSCWVRNDDSGKWNHTLVRHGSNSGGVRWVPRDLQIYRDKVTGVERIFLLLGNPGIISGVYDRGEVSRIRWDRHVEFPFLTKGTFFTRPLGIAQANHALHFSEGPSIFRRIDGERPKYEEILNLAEDTDTDVGGIRGLTAIKNPNGNGQSLLFVWAPGERSQSQMKRLDPDGKGGYTLHNEANLGQLMSLKLEVKVPYTLGG
;
A
#
# COMPACT_ATOMS: atom_id res chain seq x y z
N MET A 1 26.58 -16.60 23.33
CA MET A 1 26.03 -16.60 21.98
C MET A 1 24.50 -16.73 22.14
N ALA A 2 23.71 -15.79 21.60
CA ALA A 2 22.26 -15.94 21.61
C ALA A 2 21.89 -17.13 20.70
N GLU A 3 20.99 -17.98 21.14
CA GLU A 3 20.46 -19.06 20.32
C GLU A 3 19.88 -18.44 19.02
N PRO A 4 20.08 -19.08 17.85
CA PRO A 4 19.47 -18.57 16.63
C PRO A 4 17.96 -18.52 16.80
N SER A 5 17.37 -17.36 16.55
CA SER A 5 15.92 -17.17 16.63
C SER A 5 15.22 -18.19 15.75
N LYS A 6 14.41 -19.06 16.35
CA LYS A 6 13.65 -20.07 15.65
C LYS A 6 12.50 -19.41 14.91
N TRP A 7 12.46 -19.53 13.60
CA TRP A 7 11.32 -19.10 12.80
C TRP A 7 10.11 -19.98 13.10
N LEU A 8 8.98 -19.34 13.37
CA LEU A 8 7.70 -20.04 13.59
C LEU A 8 6.72 -19.59 12.51
N GLN A 9 6.08 -20.55 11.85
CA GLN A 9 4.93 -20.27 11.01
C GLN A 9 3.74 -19.95 11.92
N SER A 10 3.32 -18.68 11.96
CA SER A 10 2.24 -18.23 12.84
C SER A 10 0.86 -18.24 12.20
N PHE A 11 0.78 -18.36 10.88
CA PHE A 11 -0.47 -18.43 10.14
C PHE A 11 -0.40 -19.54 9.08
N ASP A 12 -1.44 -20.35 9.08
CA ASP A 12 -1.73 -21.36 8.04
C ASP A 12 -3.21 -21.23 7.70
N ALA A 13 -3.53 -20.88 6.47
CA ALA A 13 -4.90 -20.59 6.05
C ALA A 13 -5.76 -21.87 6.04
N GLY A 14 -7.06 -21.72 6.22
CA GLY A 14 -7.99 -22.82 6.08
C GLY A 14 -8.51 -23.42 7.39
N TYR A 15 -8.80 -22.58 8.35
CA TYR A 15 -9.40 -23.01 9.62
C TYR A 15 -10.54 -22.04 10.05
N PHE A 16 -11.37 -22.53 10.97
CA PHE A 16 -12.34 -21.68 11.67
C PHE A 16 -11.69 -21.04 12.90
N ASP A 17 -11.83 -19.71 13.02
CA ASP A 17 -11.40 -18.99 14.21
C ASP A 17 -12.30 -19.28 15.43
N GLU A 18 -12.01 -18.68 16.58
CA GLU A 18 -12.76 -18.87 17.81
C GLU A 18 -14.23 -18.38 17.73
N LYS A 19 -14.54 -17.57 16.72
CA LYS A 19 -15.91 -17.08 16.44
C LYS A 19 -16.61 -17.88 15.37
N GLY A 20 -16.01 -18.97 14.90
CA GLY A 20 -16.54 -19.79 13.80
C GLY A 20 -16.45 -19.11 12.43
N GLN A 21 -15.59 -18.11 12.25
CA GLN A 21 -15.35 -17.47 10.96
C GLN A 21 -14.19 -18.18 10.24
N TRP A 22 -14.37 -18.42 8.96
CA TRP A 22 -13.31 -19.04 8.14
C TRP A 22 -12.16 -18.07 7.92
N ALA A 23 -10.99 -18.40 8.41
CA ALA A 23 -9.74 -17.69 8.17
C ALA A 23 -9.05 -18.29 6.94
N GLY A 24 -9.21 -17.65 5.80
CA GLY A 24 -8.73 -18.11 4.50
C GLY A 24 -7.62 -17.22 3.93
N GLY A 25 -7.48 -17.25 2.61
CA GLY A 25 -6.51 -16.48 1.84
C GLY A 25 -5.34 -17.31 1.34
N SER A 26 -4.82 -16.98 0.17
CA SER A 26 -3.65 -17.60 -0.43
C SER A 26 -2.36 -16.80 -0.22
N GLU A 27 -2.47 -15.57 0.23
CA GLU A 27 -1.33 -14.68 0.45
C GLU A 27 -1.64 -13.62 1.53
N ILE A 28 -0.61 -13.20 2.26
CA ILE A 28 -0.66 -12.03 3.12
C ILE A 28 -0.09 -10.85 2.33
N MET A 29 -0.93 -9.85 2.09
CA MET A 29 -0.59 -8.66 1.31
C MET A 29 0.13 -7.61 2.14
N HIS A 30 -0.33 -7.36 3.37
CA HIS A 30 0.21 -6.35 4.26
C HIS A 30 0.12 -6.79 5.72
N LEU A 31 1.11 -6.35 6.50
CA LEU A 31 1.13 -6.45 7.96
C LEU A 31 1.15 -5.05 8.57
N ALA A 32 0.39 -4.84 9.64
CA ALA A 32 0.38 -3.59 10.37
C ALA A 32 0.31 -3.82 11.88
N SER A 33 1.20 -3.18 12.61
CA SER A 33 1.08 -3.07 14.07
C SER A 33 0.16 -1.91 14.42
N HIS A 34 -0.83 -2.15 15.29
CA HIS A 34 -1.76 -1.12 15.73
C HIS A 34 -2.21 -1.39 17.17
N LYS A 35 -2.00 -0.43 18.07
CA LYS A 35 -2.38 -0.50 19.50
C LYS A 35 -2.00 -1.83 20.17
N GLY A 36 -0.74 -2.25 19.97
CA GLY A 36 -0.19 -3.44 20.62
C GLY A 36 -0.60 -4.78 20.00
N LYS A 37 -1.32 -4.78 18.88
CA LYS A 37 -1.76 -5.96 18.15
C LYS A 37 -1.15 -5.99 16.76
N LEU A 38 -1.06 -7.17 16.16
CA LEU A 38 -0.66 -7.34 14.77
C LEU A 38 -1.91 -7.61 13.91
N TYR A 39 -1.98 -6.95 12.78
CA TYR A 39 -3.04 -7.14 11.79
C TYR A 39 -2.42 -7.54 10.46
N ALA A 40 -3.12 -8.40 9.71
CA ALA A 40 -2.72 -8.86 8.41
C ALA A 40 -3.87 -8.73 7.41
N ALA A 41 -3.67 -8.04 6.30
CA ALA A 41 -4.60 -8.07 5.18
C ALA A 41 -4.21 -9.23 4.27
N ASN A 42 -5.16 -10.11 3.95
CA ASN A 42 -4.96 -11.25 3.06
C ASN A 42 -5.54 -11.01 1.66
N GLY A 43 -5.31 -11.96 0.77
CA GLY A 43 -5.88 -11.99 -0.56
C GLY A 43 -6.09 -13.41 -1.07
N TYR A 44 -6.92 -13.51 -2.12
CA TYR A 44 -7.16 -14.72 -2.90
C TYR A 44 -6.71 -14.45 -4.35
N TRP A 45 -5.38 -14.40 -4.58
CA TRP A 45 -4.87 -14.20 -5.92
C TRP A 45 -5.00 -15.50 -6.72
N LEU A 46 -4.14 -15.86 -7.54
CA LEU A 46 -4.25 -16.99 -8.48
C LEU A 46 -4.71 -18.32 -7.87
N ASP A 47 -4.55 -18.51 -6.57
CA ASP A 47 -4.76 -19.77 -5.84
C ASP A 47 -6.06 -19.82 -5.03
N ALA A 48 -7.06 -19.01 -5.41
CA ALA A 48 -8.36 -18.96 -4.73
C ALA A 48 -9.05 -20.34 -4.55
N ARG A 49 -8.58 -21.36 -5.27
CA ARG A 49 -9.11 -22.73 -5.20
C ARG A 49 -8.63 -23.55 -4.00
N TRP A 50 -7.50 -23.17 -3.38
CA TRP A 50 -6.83 -24.00 -2.38
C TRP A 50 -7.32 -23.80 -0.97
N VAL A 51 -7.92 -22.65 -0.69
CA VAL A 51 -8.34 -22.25 0.66
C VAL A 51 -9.82 -21.84 0.70
N ILE A 52 -10.64 -22.58 -0.04
CA ILE A 52 -12.11 -22.43 -0.04
C ILE A 52 -12.68 -23.07 1.22
N PRO A 53 -13.66 -22.44 1.91
CA PRO A 53 -14.34 -23.05 3.03
C PRO A 53 -15.07 -24.35 2.62
N PRO A 54 -15.36 -25.23 3.58
CA PRO A 54 -16.01 -26.52 3.31
C PRO A 54 -17.36 -26.44 2.58
N ASP A 55 -18.07 -25.33 2.70
CA ASP A 55 -19.32 -25.07 2.00
C ASP A 55 -19.13 -24.65 0.53
N GLY A 56 -17.90 -24.53 0.07
CA GLY A 56 -17.55 -24.19 -1.31
C GLY A 56 -17.83 -22.73 -1.70
N GLN A 57 -18.19 -21.86 -0.76
CA GLN A 57 -18.52 -20.49 -1.07
C GLN A 57 -17.26 -19.65 -1.36
N LYS A 58 -17.35 -18.79 -2.36
CA LYS A 58 -16.31 -17.84 -2.69
C LYS A 58 -16.10 -16.85 -1.55
N GLN A 59 -14.86 -16.70 -1.12
CA GLN A 59 -14.49 -15.78 -0.06
C GLN A 59 -13.98 -14.46 -0.62
N SER A 60 -14.27 -13.37 0.09
CA SER A 60 -13.61 -12.08 -0.08
C SER A 60 -12.35 -12.00 0.78
N ALA A 61 -11.46 -11.07 0.43
CA ALA A 61 -10.30 -10.77 1.27
C ALA A 61 -10.71 -10.37 2.70
N GLN A 62 -9.81 -10.59 3.64
CA GLN A 62 -10.04 -10.39 5.06
C GLN A 62 -8.94 -9.54 5.68
N VAL A 63 -9.22 -8.94 6.83
CA VAL A 63 -8.21 -8.51 7.78
C VAL A 63 -8.22 -9.48 8.95
N LEU A 64 -7.08 -10.10 9.18
CA LEU A 64 -6.85 -10.98 10.32
C LEU A 64 -6.21 -10.19 11.46
N ARG A 65 -6.43 -10.60 12.70
CA ARG A 65 -5.87 -9.99 13.90
C ARG A 65 -5.20 -11.03 14.78
N LEU A 66 -3.99 -10.71 15.25
CA LEU A 66 -3.25 -11.45 16.24
C LEU A 66 -3.09 -10.57 17.50
N ASP A 67 -3.68 -10.99 18.59
CA ASP A 67 -3.69 -10.22 19.85
C ASP A 67 -2.39 -10.39 20.66
N GLN A 68 -1.68 -11.51 20.52
CA GLN A 68 -0.42 -11.81 21.19
C GLN A 68 0.41 -12.82 20.38
N ALA A 69 1.72 -12.81 20.56
CA ALA A 69 2.68 -13.54 19.70
C ALA A 69 2.40 -15.04 19.54
N ASN A 70 1.89 -15.71 20.56
CA ASN A 70 1.56 -17.15 20.56
C ASN A 70 0.06 -17.41 20.40
N GLY A 71 -0.72 -16.37 20.11
CA GLY A 71 -2.16 -16.50 19.89
C GLY A 71 -2.48 -17.11 18.53
N LYS A 72 -3.77 -17.32 18.29
CA LYS A 72 -4.30 -17.66 16.98
C LYS A 72 -4.79 -16.41 16.26
N TRP A 73 -4.57 -16.34 14.98
CA TRP A 73 -5.15 -15.31 14.13
C TRP A 73 -6.66 -15.44 14.08
N GLN A 74 -7.37 -14.33 14.18
CA GLN A 74 -8.82 -14.25 14.14
C GLN A 74 -9.24 -13.32 13.00
N VAL A 75 -10.39 -13.59 12.40
CA VAL A 75 -10.97 -12.68 11.39
C VAL A 75 -11.52 -11.44 12.11
N ASP A 76 -10.94 -10.28 11.79
CA ASP A 76 -11.35 -8.98 12.34
C ASP A 76 -12.23 -8.20 11.36
N LEU A 77 -12.05 -8.42 10.05
CA LEU A 77 -12.87 -7.88 8.96
C LEU A 77 -12.98 -8.92 7.84
N ASP A 78 -14.21 -9.14 7.35
CA ASP A 78 -14.48 -9.83 6.09
C ASP A 78 -15.04 -8.80 5.11
N LEU A 79 -14.31 -8.53 4.02
CA LEU A 79 -14.67 -7.46 3.07
C LEU A 79 -15.99 -7.74 2.34
N GLY A 80 -16.34 -9.02 2.18
CA GLY A 80 -17.59 -9.43 1.58
C GLY A 80 -18.80 -9.16 2.45
N LYS A 81 -18.65 -9.23 3.79
CA LYS A 81 -19.74 -9.02 4.75
C LYS A 81 -20.03 -7.55 5.07
N VAL A 82 -19.08 -6.66 4.80
CA VAL A 82 -19.17 -5.22 5.14
C VAL A 82 -19.18 -4.37 3.87
N ASN A 83 -19.99 -4.79 2.90
CA ASN A 83 -20.01 -4.23 1.56
C ASN A 83 -21.43 -4.19 1.00
N ASP A 84 -22.09 -3.05 1.20
CA ASP A 84 -23.48 -2.82 0.76
C ASP A 84 -23.63 -2.73 -0.77
N LEU A 85 -22.52 -2.72 -1.51
CA LEU A 85 -22.52 -2.49 -2.96
C LEU A 85 -22.42 -3.78 -3.79
N GLY A 86 -22.33 -4.95 -3.14
CA GLY A 86 -22.12 -6.21 -3.83
C GLY A 86 -20.80 -6.33 -4.58
N LEU A 87 -19.80 -5.51 -4.23
CA LEU A 87 -18.48 -5.54 -4.86
C LEU A 87 -17.64 -6.70 -4.33
N GLU A 88 -16.91 -7.36 -5.21
CA GLU A 88 -16.00 -8.44 -4.85
C GLU A 88 -14.59 -7.90 -4.61
N TYR A 89 -14.08 -8.06 -3.40
CA TYR A 89 -12.73 -7.68 -3.03
C TYR A 89 -11.88 -8.93 -2.82
N MET A 90 -11.07 -9.26 -3.81
CA MET A 90 -10.20 -10.45 -3.74
C MET A 90 -8.89 -10.20 -2.99
N LYS A 91 -8.54 -8.94 -2.73
CA LYS A 91 -7.29 -8.56 -2.07
C LYS A 91 -7.50 -7.42 -1.09
N GLY A 92 -6.94 -7.59 0.09
CA GLY A 92 -6.67 -6.50 1.02
C GLY A 92 -5.40 -5.76 0.60
N ASN A 93 -5.55 -4.81 -0.32
CA ASN A 93 -4.41 -4.21 -1.01
C ASN A 93 -3.48 -3.39 -0.13
N ILE A 94 -4.03 -2.74 0.90
CA ILE A 94 -3.28 -1.87 1.81
C ILE A 94 -3.83 -2.05 3.21
N LEU A 95 -2.94 -2.15 4.19
CA LEU A 95 -3.31 -2.08 5.61
C LEU A 95 -2.23 -1.29 6.34
N LYS A 96 -2.59 -0.13 6.89
CA LYS A 96 -1.65 0.73 7.64
C LYS A 96 -2.26 1.34 8.88
N SER A 97 -1.47 1.43 9.93
CA SER A 97 -1.75 2.28 11.08
C SER A 97 -1.24 3.69 10.79
N VAL A 98 -2.15 4.67 10.80
CA VAL A 98 -1.84 6.06 10.50
C VAL A 98 -2.21 6.95 11.68
N THR A 99 -1.52 8.08 11.82
CA THR A 99 -1.78 9.03 12.91
C THR A 99 -1.99 10.42 12.35
N PHE A 100 -3.16 10.99 12.60
CA PHE A 100 -3.44 12.40 12.37
C PHE A 100 -3.18 13.20 13.63
N THR A 101 -2.48 14.32 13.48
CA THR A 101 -2.25 15.30 14.54
C THR A 101 -3.14 16.53 14.37
N ARG A 102 -3.74 16.71 13.20
CA ARG A 102 -4.57 17.86 12.83
C ARG A 102 -5.89 17.43 12.21
N ASP A 103 -6.88 18.34 12.31
CA ASP A 103 -8.15 18.18 11.60
C ASP A 103 -8.07 18.71 10.15
N GLY A 104 -9.19 18.58 9.41
CA GLY A 104 -9.30 19.04 8.03
C GLY A 104 -9.15 20.54 7.79
N GLN A 105 -9.11 21.35 8.85
CA GLN A 105 -8.81 22.79 8.81
C GLN A 105 -7.35 23.09 9.24
N GLY A 106 -6.53 22.07 9.47
CA GLY A 106 -5.15 22.23 9.91
C GLY A 106 -4.98 22.55 11.40
N ARG A 107 -6.04 22.53 12.22
CA ARG A 107 -5.99 22.79 13.66
C ARG A 107 -5.48 21.55 14.39
N LEU A 108 -4.63 21.75 15.40
CA LEU A 108 -4.12 20.67 16.23
C LEU A 108 -5.27 19.94 16.95
N LEU A 109 -5.23 18.64 16.91
CA LEU A 109 -6.10 17.78 17.72
C LEU A 109 -5.63 17.80 19.18
N LYS A 110 -6.57 17.80 20.13
CA LYS A 110 -6.25 17.69 21.57
C LYS A 110 -5.46 16.40 21.88
N ARG A 111 -5.72 15.34 21.15
CA ARG A 111 -4.98 14.07 21.13
C ARG A 111 -4.85 13.60 19.70
N PRO A 112 -3.69 13.11 19.28
CA PRO A 112 -3.53 12.51 17.97
C PRO A 112 -4.55 11.39 17.74
N ALA A 113 -5.09 11.32 16.53
CA ALA A 113 -6.02 10.28 16.12
C ALA A 113 -5.27 9.17 15.38
N GLN A 114 -5.06 8.05 16.06
CA GLN A 114 -4.45 6.86 15.47
C GLN A 114 -5.56 5.99 14.88
N LEU A 115 -5.48 5.68 13.59
CA LEU A 115 -6.46 4.91 12.84
C LEU A 115 -5.79 3.70 12.18
N LEU A 116 -6.44 2.54 12.22
CA LEU A 116 -6.09 1.42 11.36
C LEU A 116 -6.94 1.51 10.09
N VAL A 117 -6.26 1.68 8.97
CA VAL A 117 -6.87 1.92 7.66
C VAL A 117 -6.56 0.76 6.74
N MET A 118 -7.59 0.20 6.13
CA MET A 118 -7.53 -0.83 5.12
C MET A 118 -8.12 -0.26 3.82
N ALA A 119 -7.46 -0.50 2.67
CA ALA A 119 -8.01 -0.14 1.37
C ALA A 119 -7.93 -1.33 0.40
N ALA A 120 -8.98 -1.49 -0.41
CA ALA A 120 -9.06 -2.53 -1.42
C ALA A 120 -9.74 -2.02 -2.69
N GLY A 121 -9.36 -2.62 -3.82
CA GLY A 121 -9.94 -2.36 -5.12
C GLY A 121 -10.80 -3.53 -5.60
N ALA A 122 -11.90 -3.20 -6.23
CA ALA A 122 -12.73 -4.13 -6.99
C ALA A 122 -12.71 -3.76 -8.47
N ASN A 123 -12.50 -4.74 -9.33
CA ASN A 123 -12.57 -4.56 -10.79
C ASN A 123 -13.63 -5.49 -11.35
N PHE A 124 -14.49 -4.96 -12.21
CA PHE A 124 -15.52 -5.70 -12.92
C PHE A 124 -15.55 -5.26 -14.40
N GLU A 125 -16.26 -5.96 -15.27
CA GLU A 125 -16.20 -5.76 -16.72
C GLU A 125 -16.40 -4.30 -17.17
N ARG A 126 -17.34 -3.59 -16.56
CA ARG A 126 -17.72 -2.23 -16.98
C ARG A 126 -17.23 -1.14 -16.05
N GLY A 127 -16.49 -1.50 -14.98
CA GLY A 127 -16.07 -0.52 -14.00
C GLY A 127 -15.13 -1.05 -12.95
N GLY A 128 -14.90 -0.21 -11.96
CA GLY A 128 -14.11 -0.52 -10.79
C GLY A 128 -14.36 0.46 -9.67
N ALA A 129 -13.88 0.08 -8.49
CA ALA A 129 -14.02 0.89 -7.30
C ALA A 129 -12.81 0.72 -6.38
N VAL A 130 -12.54 1.76 -5.59
CA VAL A 130 -11.65 1.67 -4.43
C VAL A 130 -12.47 2.02 -3.20
N SER A 131 -12.43 1.14 -2.24
CA SER A 131 -13.05 1.30 -0.93
C SER A 131 -12.01 1.35 0.17
N CYS A 132 -12.38 2.01 1.25
CA CYS A 132 -11.58 2.15 2.45
C CYS A 132 -12.41 1.72 3.67
N TRP A 133 -11.79 1.01 4.59
CA TRP A 133 -12.32 0.66 5.89
C TRP A 133 -11.44 1.23 6.98
N VAL A 134 -12.06 1.83 7.98
CA VAL A 134 -11.36 2.34 9.15
C VAL A 134 -11.90 1.63 10.38
N ARG A 135 -10.99 1.06 11.17
CA ARG A 135 -11.34 0.36 12.39
C ARG A 135 -11.74 1.33 13.50
N ASN A 136 -12.89 1.10 14.08
CA ASN A 136 -13.26 1.73 15.36
C ASN A 136 -12.74 0.81 16.48
N ASP A 137 -11.69 1.26 17.18
CA ASP A 137 -11.01 0.45 18.18
C ASP A 137 -11.83 0.21 19.44
N ASP A 138 -12.76 1.10 19.76
CA ASP A 138 -13.60 0.98 20.96
C ASP A 138 -14.65 -0.14 20.77
N SER A 139 -15.21 -0.25 19.57
CA SER A 139 -16.22 -1.26 19.26
C SER A 139 -15.67 -2.50 18.54
N GLY A 140 -14.45 -2.43 18.01
CA GLY A 140 -13.87 -3.46 17.14
C GLY A 140 -14.51 -3.55 15.76
N LYS A 141 -15.42 -2.64 15.40
CA LYS A 141 -16.10 -2.63 14.10
C LYS A 141 -15.33 -1.81 13.07
N TRP A 142 -15.54 -2.15 11.80
CA TRP A 142 -14.95 -1.44 10.67
C TRP A 142 -16.01 -0.59 9.96
N ASN A 143 -15.67 0.66 9.67
CA ASN A 143 -16.52 1.60 8.96
C ASN A 143 -16.07 1.68 7.50
N HIS A 144 -16.96 1.36 6.59
CA HIS A 144 -16.73 1.34 5.14
C HIS A 144 -16.99 2.72 4.51
N THR A 145 -16.17 3.09 3.53
CA THR A 145 -16.38 4.25 2.66
C THR A 145 -15.98 3.91 1.24
N LEU A 146 -16.87 4.14 0.28
CA LEU A 146 -16.55 4.11 -1.13
C LEU A 146 -15.74 5.37 -1.48
N VAL A 147 -14.43 5.22 -1.71
CA VAL A 147 -13.52 6.34 -1.97
C VAL A 147 -13.70 6.86 -3.38
N ARG A 148 -13.70 5.93 -4.34
CA ARG A 148 -13.83 6.27 -5.76
C ARG A 148 -14.37 5.09 -6.56
N HIS A 149 -15.14 5.38 -7.60
CA HIS A 149 -15.57 4.40 -8.61
C HIS A 149 -15.60 5.03 -10.00
N GLY A 150 -15.62 4.20 -11.03
CA GLY A 150 -15.71 4.67 -12.41
C GLY A 150 -15.67 3.53 -13.42
N SER A 151 -15.67 3.87 -14.70
CA SER A 151 -15.59 2.90 -15.80
C SER A 151 -14.19 2.30 -15.93
N ASN A 152 -14.09 1.10 -16.50
CA ASN A 152 -12.82 0.47 -16.92
C ASN A 152 -12.43 0.81 -18.35
N SER A 153 -12.98 1.88 -18.92
CA SER A 153 -12.63 2.34 -20.27
C SER A 153 -11.13 2.60 -20.36
N GLY A 154 -10.48 2.11 -21.41
CA GLY A 154 -9.05 2.26 -21.61
C GLY A 154 -8.15 1.39 -20.72
N GLY A 155 -8.66 0.29 -20.15
CA GLY A 155 -7.87 -0.64 -19.34
C GLY A 155 -7.54 -0.14 -17.92
N VAL A 156 -8.32 0.78 -17.41
CA VAL A 156 -8.16 1.32 -16.03
C VAL A 156 -8.23 0.20 -15.00
N ARG A 157 -7.26 0.17 -14.09
CA ARG A 157 -7.19 -0.78 -12.97
C ARG A 157 -7.36 -0.05 -11.63
N TRP A 158 -8.42 -0.41 -10.93
CA TRP A 158 -8.79 0.12 -9.61
C TRP A 158 -8.13 -0.72 -8.52
N VAL A 159 -6.83 -0.57 -8.34
CA VAL A 159 -6.06 -1.37 -7.37
C VAL A 159 -5.24 -0.42 -6.52
N PRO A 160 -5.68 -0.06 -5.31
CA PRO A 160 -4.91 0.77 -4.41
C PRO A 160 -3.58 0.09 -4.10
N ARG A 161 -2.52 0.89 -4.00
CA ARG A 161 -1.16 0.35 -3.90
C ARG A 161 -0.42 0.76 -2.63
N ASP A 162 -0.64 1.98 -2.18
CA ASP A 162 -0.03 2.49 -0.96
C ASP A 162 -0.78 3.71 -0.45
N LEU A 163 -0.55 4.08 0.81
CA LEU A 163 -1.06 5.29 1.42
C LEU A 163 -0.04 5.94 2.37
N GLN A 164 -0.12 7.26 2.53
CA GLN A 164 0.78 8.03 3.38
C GLN A 164 0.08 9.25 3.97
N ILE A 165 0.31 9.50 5.26
CA ILE A 165 -0.02 10.80 5.88
C ILE A 165 1.09 11.79 5.52
N TYR A 166 0.68 12.97 5.10
CA TYR A 166 1.60 14.07 4.83
C TYR A 166 0.97 15.40 5.20
N ARG A 167 1.78 16.30 5.75
CA ARG A 167 1.38 17.68 6.06
C ARG A 167 1.98 18.62 5.04
N ASP A 168 1.11 19.28 4.27
CA ASP A 168 1.49 20.35 3.34
C ASP A 168 2.10 21.53 4.13
N LYS A 169 3.30 21.97 3.74
CA LYS A 169 4.06 23.00 4.46
C LYS A 169 3.50 24.40 4.25
N VAL A 170 2.82 24.63 3.13
CA VAL A 170 2.28 25.93 2.76
C VAL A 170 0.91 26.12 3.40
N THR A 171 0.02 25.15 3.24
CA THR A 171 -1.34 25.23 3.77
C THR A 171 -1.43 24.78 5.23
N GLY A 172 -0.45 24.03 5.73
CA GLY A 172 -0.45 23.45 7.07
C GLY A 172 -1.46 22.29 7.26
N VAL A 173 -2.22 21.94 6.23
CA VAL A 173 -3.23 20.88 6.28
C VAL A 173 -2.56 19.51 6.22
N GLU A 174 -2.93 18.64 7.14
CA GLU A 174 -2.49 17.23 7.18
C GLU A 174 -3.49 16.36 6.43
N ARG A 175 -3.00 15.60 5.47
CA ARG A 175 -3.82 14.76 4.58
C ARG A 175 -3.32 13.33 4.56
N ILE A 176 -4.23 12.41 4.33
CA ILE A 176 -3.92 11.05 3.88
C ILE A 176 -3.96 11.02 2.35
N PHE A 177 -2.91 10.54 1.73
CA PHE A 177 -2.82 10.32 0.29
C PHE A 177 -2.95 8.83 0.01
N LEU A 178 -3.81 8.47 -0.95
CA LEU A 178 -4.09 7.10 -1.36
C LEU A 178 -3.82 6.96 -2.86
N LEU A 179 -2.95 6.03 -3.21
CA LEU A 179 -2.70 5.62 -4.59
C LEU A 179 -3.84 4.69 -5.04
N LEU A 180 -4.70 5.15 -5.97
CA LEU A 180 -5.89 4.41 -6.42
C LEU A 180 -5.60 3.33 -7.48
N GLY A 181 -4.36 3.19 -7.91
CA GLY A 181 -4.02 2.49 -9.15
C GLY A 181 -4.00 3.48 -10.33
N ASN A 182 -4.35 3.04 -11.53
CA ASN A 182 -4.32 3.90 -12.72
C ASN A 182 -5.11 5.23 -12.61
N PRO A 183 -6.20 5.34 -11.84
CA PRO A 183 -6.89 6.63 -11.71
C PRO A 183 -6.06 7.75 -11.09
N GLY A 184 -5.00 7.40 -10.35
CA GLY A 184 -4.11 8.41 -9.78
C GLY A 184 -4.10 8.45 -8.26
N ILE A 185 -3.78 9.64 -7.72
CA ILE A 185 -3.70 9.89 -6.27
C ILE A 185 -4.90 10.70 -5.84
N ILE A 186 -5.59 10.24 -4.79
CA ILE A 186 -6.62 11.00 -4.09
C ILE A 186 -6.12 11.34 -2.68
N SER A 187 -6.62 12.43 -2.12
CA SER A 187 -6.34 12.78 -0.74
C SER A 187 -7.61 12.86 0.10
N GLY A 188 -7.43 12.84 1.41
CA GLY A 188 -8.49 13.03 2.39
C GLY A 188 -7.95 13.67 3.65
N VAL A 189 -8.84 14.15 4.50
CA VAL A 189 -8.51 14.80 5.77
C VAL A 189 -9.20 14.11 6.93
N TYR A 190 -8.62 14.23 8.12
CA TYR A 190 -9.29 13.77 9.33
C TYR A 190 -10.52 14.63 9.61
N ASP A 191 -11.67 13.96 9.75
CA ASP A 191 -12.94 14.61 10.05
C ASP A 191 -13.71 13.78 11.10
N ARG A 192 -13.97 14.40 12.27
CA ARG A 192 -14.70 13.74 13.36
C ARG A 192 -16.17 13.47 13.03
N GLY A 193 -16.74 14.24 12.10
CA GLY A 193 -18.13 14.10 11.65
C GLY A 193 -18.33 12.87 10.77
N GLU A 194 -17.28 12.43 10.08
CA GLU A 194 -17.34 11.24 9.25
C GLU A 194 -17.31 9.95 10.09
N VAL A 195 -18.10 8.98 9.71
CA VAL A 195 -18.17 7.67 10.38
C VAL A 195 -16.80 6.97 10.29
N SER A 196 -16.15 7.04 9.12
CA SER A 196 -14.80 6.51 8.88
C SER A 196 -13.68 7.42 9.38
N ARG A 197 -14.00 8.57 9.99
CA ARG A 197 -13.03 9.59 10.43
C ARG A 197 -12.17 10.19 9.32
N ILE A 198 -12.38 9.83 8.06
CA ILE A 198 -11.68 10.36 6.90
C ILE A 198 -12.72 10.88 5.91
N ARG A 199 -12.63 12.17 5.60
CA ARG A 199 -13.39 12.79 4.51
C ARG A 199 -12.48 12.86 3.28
N TRP A 200 -12.82 12.06 2.28
CA TRP A 200 -12.08 11.98 1.03
C TRP A 200 -12.46 13.13 0.09
N ASP A 201 -11.47 13.64 -0.65
CA ASP A 201 -11.69 14.64 -1.68
C ASP A 201 -12.48 14.03 -2.87
N ARG A 202 -13.22 14.86 -3.58
CA ARG A 202 -14.00 14.42 -4.75
C ARG A 202 -13.13 14.30 -6.01
N HIS A 203 -12.01 14.98 -6.03
CA HIS A 203 -11.13 15.06 -7.20
C HIS A 203 -9.81 14.33 -6.95
N VAL A 204 -9.30 13.71 -8.00
CA VAL A 204 -7.95 13.15 -8.04
C VAL A 204 -6.97 14.31 -8.04
N GLU A 205 -6.03 14.35 -7.08
CA GLU A 205 -5.04 15.41 -6.98
C GLU A 205 -3.99 15.30 -8.09
N PHE A 206 -3.56 14.08 -8.39
CA PHE A 206 -2.63 13.79 -9.46
C PHE A 206 -3.18 12.63 -10.29
N PRO A 207 -3.67 12.89 -11.52
CA PRO A 207 -4.05 11.84 -12.45
C PRO A 207 -2.79 11.19 -13.04
N PHE A 208 -2.71 9.87 -13.05
CA PHE A 208 -1.57 9.21 -13.69
C PHE A 208 -1.61 9.35 -15.19
N LEU A 209 -0.43 9.61 -15.75
CA LEU A 209 -0.23 9.94 -17.14
C LEU A 209 -0.07 8.70 -18.02
N THR A 210 -0.28 7.52 -17.50
CA THR A 210 -0.07 6.26 -18.21
C THR A 210 -0.97 6.11 -19.39
N LYS A 211 -0.39 6.35 -20.55
CA LYS A 211 -1.00 6.05 -21.83
C LYS A 211 -0.81 4.55 -22.13
N GLY A 212 -1.83 3.78 -21.78
CA GLY A 212 -2.04 2.49 -22.46
C GLY A 212 -1.21 1.29 -22.01
N THR A 213 -0.25 1.40 -21.10
CA THR A 213 0.47 0.24 -20.65
C THR A 213 -0.08 -0.27 -19.32
N PHE A 214 -0.36 -1.56 -19.27
CA PHE A 214 -0.97 -2.27 -18.15
C PHE A 214 -0.14 -2.16 -16.84
N PHE A 215 1.15 -1.87 -16.92
CA PHE A 215 2.10 -2.06 -15.85
C PHE A 215 2.68 -0.78 -15.25
N THR A 216 2.46 0.35 -15.85
CA THR A 216 2.85 1.64 -15.27
C THR A 216 1.92 2.03 -14.11
N ARG A 217 1.96 1.24 -13.05
CA ARG A 217 1.16 1.48 -11.84
C ARG A 217 1.95 2.30 -10.84
N PRO A 218 1.29 3.16 -10.07
CA PRO A 218 1.89 3.72 -8.86
C PRO A 218 2.02 2.60 -7.83
N LEU A 219 3.21 2.41 -7.32
CA LEU A 219 3.51 1.26 -6.47
C LEU A 219 4.11 1.63 -5.11
N GLY A 220 4.35 2.91 -4.85
CA GLY A 220 4.85 3.34 -3.56
C GLY A 220 4.69 4.84 -3.33
N ILE A 221 4.50 5.23 -2.07
CA ILE A 221 4.45 6.61 -1.61
C ILE A 221 5.19 6.74 -0.28
N ALA A 222 6.06 7.73 -0.16
CA ALA A 222 6.84 7.97 1.04
C ALA A 222 7.01 9.46 1.32
N GLN A 223 7.14 9.81 2.60
CA GLN A 223 7.61 11.12 3.01
C GLN A 223 9.10 11.05 3.32
N ALA A 224 9.90 11.85 2.63
CA ALA A 224 11.33 12.02 2.91
C ALA A 224 11.69 13.50 2.84
N ASN A 225 12.57 13.96 3.74
CA ASN A 225 13.04 15.35 3.83
C ASN A 225 11.89 16.37 3.81
N HIS A 226 10.80 16.05 4.51
CA HIS A 226 9.60 16.87 4.57
C HIS A 226 8.91 17.10 3.21
N ALA A 227 9.09 16.24 2.23
CA ALA A 227 8.37 16.24 0.96
C ALA A 227 7.70 14.88 0.73
N LEU A 228 6.56 14.89 0.04
CA LEU A 228 5.88 13.68 -0.38
C LEU A 228 6.43 13.23 -1.73
N HIS A 229 6.77 11.96 -1.82
CA HIS A 229 7.26 11.31 -3.03
C HIS A 229 6.38 10.11 -3.37
N PHE A 230 6.18 9.87 -4.65
CA PHE A 230 5.49 8.66 -5.11
C PHE A 230 6.11 8.17 -6.42
N SER A 231 5.93 6.88 -6.70
CA SER A 231 6.37 6.29 -7.95
C SER A 231 5.20 6.06 -8.91
N GLU A 232 5.47 6.27 -10.20
CA GLU A 232 4.59 5.88 -11.31
C GLU A 232 5.45 5.22 -12.41
N GLY A 233 5.23 3.92 -12.62
CA GLY A 233 6.06 3.17 -13.56
C GLY A 233 7.56 3.31 -13.25
N PRO A 234 8.37 3.78 -14.22
CA PRO A 234 9.81 3.97 -14.04
C PRO A 234 10.19 5.26 -13.31
N SER A 235 9.24 6.11 -12.97
CA SER A 235 9.51 7.46 -12.47
C SER A 235 9.22 7.61 -10.98
N ILE A 236 9.96 8.52 -10.33
CA ILE A 236 9.64 9.04 -9.00
C ILE A 236 9.33 10.52 -9.13
N PHE A 237 8.20 10.92 -8.54
CA PHE A 237 7.76 12.31 -8.47
C PHE A 237 7.86 12.84 -7.04
N ARG A 238 8.21 14.12 -6.94
CA ARG A 238 8.17 14.90 -5.72
C ARG A 238 7.01 15.90 -5.75
N ARG A 239 6.19 15.92 -4.72
CA ARG A 239 5.14 16.92 -4.57
C ARG A 239 5.73 18.24 -4.08
N ILE A 240 5.39 19.33 -4.75
CA ILE A 240 5.68 20.72 -4.36
C ILE A 240 4.41 21.27 -3.74
N ASP A 241 4.51 21.66 -2.46
CA ASP A 241 3.40 22.08 -1.64
C ASP A 241 2.78 23.42 -2.08
N GLY A 242 1.50 23.59 -1.80
CA GLY A 242 0.74 24.79 -2.08
C GLY A 242 -0.76 24.52 -2.19
N GLU A 243 -1.54 25.58 -2.31
CA GLU A 243 -2.99 25.50 -2.58
C GLU A 243 -3.29 24.76 -3.90
N ARG A 244 -2.39 24.91 -4.86
CA ARG A 244 -2.36 24.15 -6.13
C ARG A 244 -1.03 23.44 -6.23
N PRO A 245 -0.93 22.21 -5.67
CA PRO A 245 0.33 21.48 -5.66
C PRO A 245 0.81 21.19 -7.07
N LYS A 246 2.13 21.17 -7.23
CA LYS A 246 2.81 20.76 -8.45
C LYS A 246 3.57 19.48 -8.20
N TYR A 247 3.97 18.82 -9.27
CA TYR A 247 4.70 17.56 -9.21
C TYR A 247 5.90 17.64 -10.13
N GLU A 248 7.04 17.31 -9.58
CA GLU A 248 8.34 17.32 -10.27
C GLU A 248 8.86 15.89 -10.38
N GLU A 249 9.18 15.46 -11.59
CA GLU A 249 9.87 14.20 -11.83
C GLU A 249 11.33 14.35 -11.40
N ILE A 250 11.74 13.55 -10.39
CA ILE A 250 13.10 13.60 -9.82
C ILE A 250 13.96 12.41 -10.24
N LEU A 251 13.35 11.37 -10.80
CA LEU A 251 14.01 10.20 -11.36
C LEU A 251 13.15 9.61 -12.47
N ASN A 252 13.80 9.16 -13.54
CA ASN A 252 13.18 8.37 -14.61
C ASN A 252 14.13 7.24 -15.02
N LEU A 253 13.67 6.00 -14.97
CA LEU A 253 14.41 4.79 -15.35
C LEU A 253 13.80 4.12 -16.60
N ALA A 254 13.08 4.85 -17.43
CA ALA A 254 12.40 4.29 -18.61
C ALA A 254 13.37 3.64 -19.60
N GLU A 255 14.59 4.16 -19.73
CA GLU A 255 15.61 3.60 -20.62
C GLU A 255 16.13 2.23 -20.15
N ASP A 256 15.97 1.92 -18.85
CA ASP A 256 16.40 0.64 -18.27
C ASP A 256 15.29 -0.44 -18.33
N THR A 257 14.13 -0.16 -18.92
CA THR A 257 13.04 -1.13 -19.03
C THR A 257 13.23 -2.06 -20.22
N ASP A 258 13.00 -3.35 -19.99
CA ASP A 258 13.04 -4.37 -21.05
C ASP A 258 11.64 -4.79 -21.52
N THR A 259 10.60 -4.45 -20.76
CA THR A 259 9.20 -4.71 -21.09
C THR A 259 8.28 -3.69 -20.40
N ASP A 260 7.01 -3.69 -20.79
CA ASP A 260 5.96 -2.84 -20.17
C ASP A 260 5.59 -3.24 -18.72
N VAL A 261 6.27 -4.24 -18.15
CA VAL A 261 5.94 -4.79 -16.81
C VAL A 261 6.73 -4.14 -15.69
N GLY A 262 7.74 -3.34 -16.00
CA GLY A 262 8.64 -2.71 -15.04
C GLY A 262 7.97 -1.65 -14.16
N GLY A 263 8.66 -1.29 -13.08
CA GLY A 263 8.22 -0.21 -12.21
C GLY A 263 9.00 -0.12 -10.90
N ILE A 264 8.89 1.05 -10.28
CA ILE A 264 9.47 1.32 -8.96
C ILE A 264 8.46 0.91 -7.89
N ARG A 265 8.89 0.08 -6.94
CA ARG A 265 8.05 -0.54 -5.92
C ARG A 265 8.61 -0.32 -4.52
N GLY A 266 7.75 -0.31 -3.52
CA GLY A 266 8.15 -0.29 -2.12
C GLY A 266 8.92 0.96 -1.72
N LEU A 267 8.54 2.14 -2.22
CA LEU A 267 9.21 3.40 -1.92
C LEU A 267 9.19 3.69 -0.42
N THR A 268 10.39 3.80 0.18
CA THR A 268 10.55 3.93 1.63
C THR A 268 11.62 4.96 1.95
N ALA A 269 11.34 5.84 2.91
CA ALA A 269 12.33 6.79 3.42
C ALA A 269 13.23 6.10 4.46
N ILE A 270 14.53 6.22 4.27
CA ILE A 270 15.55 5.75 5.21
C ILE A 270 16.49 6.90 5.60
N LYS A 271 17.25 6.75 6.67
CA LYS A 271 18.32 7.68 6.98
C LYS A 271 19.35 7.67 5.84
N ASN A 272 19.76 8.85 5.37
CA ASN A 272 20.81 8.93 4.36
C ASN A 272 22.15 8.41 4.93
N PRO A 273 22.72 7.31 4.40
CA PRO A 273 23.98 6.77 4.90
C PRO A 273 25.20 7.63 4.51
N ASN A 274 25.07 8.45 3.48
CA ASN A 274 26.17 9.25 2.92
C ASN A 274 26.10 10.73 3.29
N GLY A 275 25.12 11.15 4.11
CA GLY A 275 24.97 12.57 4.44
C GLY A 275 23.82 12.85 5.41
N ASN A 276 23.37 14.09 5.41
CA ASN A 276 22.24 14.53 6.21
C ASN A 276 20.90 14.21 5.55
N GLY A 277 19.86 14.11 6.37
CA GLY A 277 18.48 13.90 5.91
C GLY A 277 18.15 12.45 5.62
N GLN A 278 17.25 12.24 4.66
CA GLN A 278 16.69 10.95 4.31
C GLN A 278 16.88 10.66 2.83
N SER A 279 17.14 9.40 2.51
CA SER A 279 17.16 8.83 1.17
C SER A 279 15.86 8.09 0.89
N LEU A 280 15.57 7.89 -0.38
CA LEU A 280 14.49 7.02 -0.83
C LEU A 280 15.07 5.66 -1.24
N LEU A 281 14.67 4.60 -0.54
CA LEU A 281 14.99 3.22 -0.89
C LEU A 281 13.81 2.61 -1.63
N PHE A 282 14.08 1.87 -2.70
CA PHE A 282 13.05 1.25 -3.52
C PHE A 282 13.57 0.03 -4.27
N VAL A 283 12.66 -0.79 -4.78
CA VAL A 283 12.96 -1.86 -5.71
C VAL A 283 12.64 -1.38 -7.13
N TRP A 284 13.62 -1.43 -8.00
CA TRP A 284 13.48 -1.27 -9.44
C TRP A 284 13.29 -2.64 -10.08
N ALA A 285 12.13 -2.86 -10.69
CA ALA A 285 11.82 -4.04 -11.48
C ALA A 285 11.78 -3.62 -12.96
N PRO A 286 12.85 -3.84 -13.75
CA PRO A 286 12.92 -3.34 -15.12
C PRO A 286 11.99 -4.08 -16.09
N GLY A 287 11.50 -5.26 -15.71
CA GLY A 287 10.56 -6.04 -16.50
C GLY A 287 10.60 -7.53 -16.19
N GLU A 288 9.95 -8.32 -17.03
CA GLU A 288 9.81 -9.78 -16.80
C GLU A 288 11.10 -10.57 -17.07
N ARG A 289 12.06 -9.99 -17.81
CA ARG A 289 13.27 -10.69 -18.27
C ARG A 289 14.51 -10.31 -17.49
N SER A 290 14.42 -9.30 -16.65
CA SER A 290 15.55 -8.75 -15.89
C SER A 290 15.37 -8.96 -14.40
N GLN A 291 16.51 -9.02 -13.68
CA GLN A 291 16.50 -9.15 -12.23
C GLN A 291 16.17 -7.81 -11.58
N SER A 292 15.32 -7.84 -10.58
CA SER A 292 15.00 -6.67 -9.78
C SER A 292 16.22 -6.20 -8.98
N GLN A 293 16.33 -4.89 -8.82
CA GLN A 293 17.44 -4.23 -8.15
C GLN A 293 16.93 -3.38 -6.99
N MET A 294 17.57 -3.48 -5.86
CA MET A 294 17.39 -2.51 -4.78
C MET A 294 18.22 -1.28 -5.09
N LYS A 295 17.57 -0.14 -5.15
CA LYS A 295 18.20 1.16 -5.45
C LYS A 295 17.91 2.15 -4.34
N ARG A 296 18.80 3.12 -4.19
CA ARG A 296 18.67 4.23 -3.26
C ARG A 296 18.89 5.55 -3.97
N LEU A 297 18.06 6.53 -3.66
CA LEU A 297 18.16 7.88 -4.18
C LEU A 297 18.51 8.84 -3.03
N ASP A 298 19.73 9.38 -3.04
CA ASP A 298 20.24 10.30 -2.03
C ASP A 298 20.06 11.75 -2.50
N PRO A 299 19.63 12.68 -1.64
CA PRO A 299 19.68 14.11 -1.97
C PRO A 299 21.15 14.56 -2.09
N ASP A 300 21.45 15.33 -3.13
CA ASP A 300 22.83 15.82 -3.41
C ASP A 300 23.17 17.12 -2.66
N GLY A 301 22.25 17.66 -1.86
CA GLY A 301 22.37 18.91 -1.15
C GLY A 301 22.27 20.18 -2.02
N LYS A 302 22.13 20.04 -3.33
CA LYS A 302 21.98 21.13 -4.31
C LYS A 302 20.60 21.19 -4.94
N GLY A 303 19.67 20.38 -4.45
CA GLY A 303 18.29 20.26 -4.94
C GLY A 303 18.05 19.10 -5.90
N GLY A 304 19.10 18.39 -6.31
CA GLY A 304 19.06 17.17 -7.10
C GLY A 304 19.24 15.90 -6.26
N TYR A 305 19.48 14.79 -6.96
CA TYR A 305 19.62 13.47 -6.35
C TYR A 305 20.72 12.65 -7.03
N THR A 306 21.34 11.76 -6.25
CA THR A 306 22.30 10.76 -6.73
C THR A 306 21.71 9.37 -6.57
N LEU A 307 21.68 8.59 -7.65
CA LEU A 307 21.18 7.22 -7.67
C LEU A 307 22.30 6.22 -7.33
N HIS A 308 22.01 5.31 -6.40
CA HIS A 308 22.90 4.22 -5.99
C HIS A 308 22.24 2.86 -6.23
N ASN A 309 23.06 1.89 -6.65
CA ASN A 309 22.66 0.48 -6.69
C ASN A 309 23.10 -0.19 -5.38
N GLU A 310 22.11 -0.67 -4.59
CA GLU A 310 22.38 -1.32 -3.30
C GLU A 310 22.57 -2.83 -3.43
N ALA A 311 21.71 -3.50 -4.21
CA ALA A 311 21.79 -4.93 -4.41
C ALA A 311 21.06 -5.37 -5.68
N ASN A 312 21.55 -6.43 -6.30
CA ASN A 312 20.81 -7.21 -7.26
C ASN A 312 20.05 -8.33 -6.52
N LEU A 313 18.72 -8.27 -6.50
CA LEU A 313 17.90 -9.20 -5.71
C LEU A 313 17.97 -10.63 -6.23
N GLY A 314 18.06 -10.82 -7.54
CA GLY A 314 18.20 -12.15 -8.14
C GLY A 314 19.54 -12.81 -7.75
N GLN A 315 20.62 -12.05 -7.79
CA GLN A 315 21.94 -12.54 -7.35
C GLN A 315 21.93 -12.86 -5.84
N LEU A 316 21.37 -11.97 -5.03
CA LEU A 316 21.28 -12.19 -3.58
C LEU A 316 20.47 -13.44 -3.24
N MET A 317 19.33 -13.66 -3.89
CA MET A 317 18.51 -14.83 -3.69
C MET A 317 19.23 -16.11 -4.17
N SER A 318 19.88 -16.08 -5.31
CA SER A 318 20.65 -17.21 -5.83
C SER A 318 21.76 -17.65 -4.88
N LEU A 319 22.48 -16.70 -4.29
CA LEU A 319 23.52 -16.95 -3.30
C LEU A 319 22.99 -17.54 -1.99
N LYS A 320 21.81 -17.12 -1.57
CA LYS A 320 21.21 -17.53 -0.28
C LYS A 320 20.44 -18.85 -0.38
N LEU A 321 19.82 -19.12 -1.50
CA LEU A 321 18.96 -20.28 -1.71
C LEU A 321 19.66 -21.39 -2.51
N GLU A 322 20.89 -21.15 -3.00
CA GLU A 322 21.66 -22.06 -3.85
C GLU A 322 20.89 -22.50 -5.11
N VAL A 323 20.01 -21.63 -5.61
CA VAL A 323 19.19 -21.85 -6.80
C VAL A 323 19.40 -20.76 -7.83
N LYS A 324 19.25 -21.09 -9.10
CA LYS A 324 19.29 -20.11 -10.18
C LYS A 324 17.96 -19.35 -10.20
N VAL A 325 17.99 -18.05 -9.91
CA VAL A 325 16.83 -17.16 -10.00
C VAL A 325 16.93 -16.37 -11.30
N PRO A 326 16.11 -16.66 -12.32
CA PRO A 326 16.23 -16.00 -13.63
C PRO A 326 15.79 -14.53 -13.57
N TYR A 327 14.78 -14.21 -12.79
CA TYR A 327 14.28 -12.84 -12.58
C TYR A 327 13.58 -12.73 -11.23
N THR A 328 13.42 -11.51 -10.73
CA THR A 328 12.63 -11.20 -9.53
C THR A 328 11.74 -10.01 -9.81
N LEU A 329 10.47 -10.14 -9.44
CA LEU A 329 9.55 -9.01 -9.35
C LEU A 329 9.52 -8.56 -7.89
N GLY A 330 10.01 -7.36 -7.62
CA GLY A 330 9.83 -6.73 -6.31
C GLY A 330 8.34 -6.48 -6.05
N GLY A 331 7.89 -6.81 -4.85
CA GLY A 331 6.49 -6.63 -4.43
C GLY A 331 6.33 -5.53 -3.41
#